data_4dc542b4ac1825d3f47c911337065549
#
_entry.id   4dc542b4ac1825d3f47c911337065549
#
_cell.length_a   1.000
_cell.length_b   1.000
_cell.length_c   1.000
_cell.angle_alpha   90.00
_cell.angle_beta   90.00
_cell.angle_gamma   90.00
#
_symmetry.space_group_name_H-M   'P 1'
#
loop_
_entity.id
_entity.type
_entity.pdbx_description
1 polymer ?
#
loop_
_entity_poly.entity_id
_entity_poly.type
_entity_poly.pdbx_seq_one_letter_code
_entity_poly.pdbx_strand_id
1 'polypeptide(L)'
;MSKLVEIKNIEFTANNRTILSVDEFTVHRNEMLGIMGPNGAGKSTLVKILACLQEPTAGELYYEGKKIDTNKVPLELRRKWAIVLQQSLIFDNDVFQNIAVGLKIRKVPKPIIKEKVEYWMEKLKISHLAKKSGHQLSGGEAQRVNLARALVLEPELLFLDEPFSALDYPTKVQLLKDLQVILKETNITIVLISHDINEIRFITDRLAIVVNGEIKQVGPTTEVLENPNEYTQKFLNDLTLIL
;
A
#
# COMPACT_ATOMS: atom_id res chain seq x y z
N MET A 1 -4.34 -9.52 -17.73
CA MET A 1 -4.29 -9.69 -16.25
C MET A 1 -5.71 -9.85 -15.73
N SER A 2 -5.93 -10.70 -14.70
CA SER A 2 -7.26 -10.88 -14.10
C SER A 2 -7.54 -9.77 -13.07
N LYS A 3 -8.81 -9.33 -13.00
CA LYS A 3 -9.26 -8.36 -11.99
C LYS A 3 -9.19 -8.97 -10.59
N LEU A 4 -8.56 -8.30 -9.64
CA LEU A 4 -8.50 -8.71 -8.24
C LEU A 4 -9.53 -7.92 -7.40
N VAL A 5 -9.46 -6.60 -7.46
CA VAL A 5 -10.42 -5.69 -6.82
C VAL A 5 -10.96 -4.75 -7.89
N GLU A 6 -12.27 -4.53 -7.91
CA GLU A 6 -12.95 -3.61 -8.82
C GLU A 6 -13.92 -2.75 -8.01
N ILE A 7 -13.97 -1.47 -8.30
CA ILE A 7 -14.97 -0.54 -7.76
C ILE A 7 -15.78 0.07 -8.91
N LYS A 8 -17.07 0.30 -8.65
CA LYS A 8 -18.00 0.90 -9.60
C LYS A 8 -18.88 1.95 -8.96
N ASN A 9 -18.94 3.13 -9.58
CA ASN A 9 -19.76 4.27 -9.17
C ASN A 9 -19.56 4.61 -7.68
N ILE A 10 -18.31 4.56 -7.23
CA ILE A 10 -17.96 4.84 -5.84
C ILE A 10 -18.06 6.33 -5.58
N GLU A 11 -18.83 6.67 -4.57
CA GLU A 11 -18.84 8.01 -3.97
C GLU A 11 -18.50 7.92 -2.48
N PHE A 12 -17.74 8.87 -2.01
CA PHE A 12 -17.52 9.07 -0.58
C PHE A 12 -17.65 10.54 -0.23
N THR A 13 -18.61 10.83 0.64
CA THR A 13 -18.92 12.17 1.12
C THR A 13 -18.68 12.26 2.63
N ALA A 14 -17.95 13.29 3.05
CA ALA A 14 -17.74 13.62 4.46
C ALA A 14 -17.93 15.12 4.67
N ASN A 15 -18.57 15.50 5.78
CA ASN A 15 -18.85 16.90 6.12
C ASN A 15 -19.51 17.70 4.97
N ASN A 16 -20.50 17.11 4.31
CA ASN A 16 -21.22 17.67 3.15
C ASN A 16 -20.33 18.01 1.95
N ARG A 17 -19.16 17.35 1.83
CA ARG A 17 -18.27 17.51 0.67
C ARG A 17 -17.97 16.15 0.08
N THR A 18 -18.08 16.01 -1.24
CA THR A 18 -17.63 14.83 -1.95
C THR A 18 -16.10 14.81 -1.95
N ILE A 19 -15.52 13.77 -1.33
CA ILE A 19 -14.08 13.54 -1.21
C ILE A 19 -13.59 12.64 -2.35
N LEU A 20 -14.45 11.71 -2.79
CA LEU A 20 -14.12 10.75 -3.84
C LEU A 20 -15.36 10.49 -4.70
N SER A 21 -15.16 10.49 -6.02
CA SER A 21 -16.16 10.12 -7.03
C SER A 21 -15.44 9.37 -8.16
N VAL A 22 -15.63 8.06 -8.25
CA VAL A 22 -14.93 7.19 -9.21
C VAL A 22 -15.93 6.28 -9.89
N ASP A 23 -16.09 6.42 -11.19
CA ASP A 23 -17.03 5.62 -11.98
C ASP A 23 -16.60 4.16 -12.05
N GLU A 24 -15.37 3.88 -12.43
CA GLU A 24 -14.80 2.54 -12.46
C GLU A 24 -13.29 2.58 -12.20
N PHE A 25 -12.82 1.65 -11.36
CA PHE A 25 -11.39 1.43 -11.17
C PHE A 25 -11.11 -0.02 -10.83
N THR A 26 -10.01 -0.54 -11.36
CA THR A 26 -9.63 -1.95 -11.17
C THR A 26 -8.19 -2.07 -10.73
N VAL A 27 -7.96 -2.89 -9.71
CA VAL A 27 -6.65 -3.43 -9.33
C VAL A 27 -6.55 -4.85 -9.90
N HIS A 28 -5.52 -5.12 -10.69
CA HIS A 28 -5.31 -6.43 -11.30
C HIS A 28 -4.43 -7.31 -10.40
N ARG A 29 -4.57 -8.63 -10.55
CA ARG A 29 -3.73 -9.58 -9.83
C ARG A 29 -2.28 -9.49 -10.29
N ASN A 30 -1.37 -9.51 -9.32
CA ASN A 30 0.09 -9.47 -9.52
C ASN A 30 0.58 -8.17 -10.22
N GLU A 31 -0.19 -7.09 -10.18
CA GLU A 31 0.30 -5.78 -10.64
C GLU A 31 0.94 -4.97 -9.49
N MET A 32 1.83 -4.09 -9.85
CA MET A 32 2.36 -3.03 -8.99
C MET A 32 1.75 -1.71 -9.44
N LEU A 33 0.64 -1.32 -8.77
CA LEU A 33 -0.12 -0.12 -9.09
C LEU A 33 0.33 1.06 -8.23
N GLY A 34 0.72 2.16 -8.87
CA GLY A 34 0.97 3.46 -8.24
C GLY A 34 -0.29 4.32 -8.21
N ILE A 35 -0.45 5.12 -7.17
CA ILE A 35 -1.46 6.16 -7.06
C ILE A 35 -0.76 7.47 -6.70
N MET A 36 -0.87 8.48 -7.56
CA MET A 36 -0.34 9.83 -7.33
C MET A 36 -1.45 10.88 -7.41
N GLY A 37 -1.14 12.09 -6.98
CA GLY A 37 -2.02 13.25 -7.04
C GLY A 37 -1.76 14.24 -5.92
N PRO A 38 -2.34 15.44 -5.96
CA PRO A 38 -2.15 16.48 -4.95
C PRO A 38 -2.57 16.03 -3.54
N ASN A 39 -2.09 16.75 -2.52
CA ASN A 39 -2.58 16.55 -1.16
C ASN A 39 -4.07 16.87 -1.08
N GLY A 40 -4.84 16.04 -0.36
CA GLY A 40 -6.30 16.20 -0.28
C GLY A 40 -7.07 15.68 -1.50
N ALA A 41 -6.41 15.11 -2.52
CA ALA A 41 -7.08 14.61 -3.73
C ALA A 41 -7.94 13.35 -3.52
N GLY A 42 -7.96 12.74 -2.31
CA GLY A 42 -8.76 11.54 -2.03
C GLY A 42 -7.99 10.21 -2.12
N LYS A 43 -6.66 10.22 -2.35
CA LYS A 43 -5.82 9.01 -2.51
C LYS A 43 -5.95 8.01 -1.35
N SER A 44 -5.72 8.47 -0.12
CA SER A 44 -5.82 7.60 1.07
C SER A 44 -7.27 7.14 1.33
N THR A 45 -8.28 7.94 0.95
CA THR A 45 -9.69 7.54 0.99
C THR A 45 -9.95 6.42 -0.02
N LEU A 46 -9.46 6.55 -1.25
CA LEU A 46 -9.56 5.52 -2.29
C LEU A 46 -8.93 4.20 -1.80
N VAL A 47 -7.72 4.26 -1.27
CA VAL A 47 -7.04 3.07 -0.72
C VAL A 47 -7.81 2.46 0.46
N LYS A 48 -8.33 3.26 1.38
CA LYS A 48 -9.15 2.76 2.50
C LYS A 48 -10.43 2.07 2.01
N ILE A 49 -11.07 2.58 0.97
CA ILE A 49 -12.25 1.95 0.36
C ILE A 49 -11.85 0.63 -0.32
N LEU A 50 -10.79 0.63 -1.16
CA LEU A 50 -10.26 -0.58 -1.79
C LEU A 50 -9.87 -1.65 -0.77
N ALA A 51 -9.34 -1.25 0.38
CA ALA A 51 -8.96 -2.13 1.49
C ALA A 51 -10.15 -2.51 2.41
N CYS A 52 -11.37 -2.08 2.10
CA CYS A 52 -12.56 -2.25 2.94
C CYS A 52 -12.38 -1.77 4.40
N LEU A 53 -11.60 -0.71 4.59
CA LEU A 53 -11.41 -0.02 5.88
C LEU A 53 -12.32 1.20 6.02
N GLN A 54 -12.84 1.70 4.89
CA GLN A 54 -13.79 2.79 4.81
C GLN A 54 -14.95 2.36 3.92
N GLU A 55 -16.17 2.48 4.45
CA GLU A 55 -17.37 2.26 3.66
C GLU A 55 -17.61 3.46 2.73
N PRO A 56 -17.87 3.25 1.43
CA PRO A 56 -18.27 4.31 0.53
C PRO A 56 -19.71 4.77 0.85
N THR A 57 -20.04 6.02 0.50
CA THR A 57 -21.41 6.55 0.63
C THR A 57 -22.34 5.93 -0.41
N ALA A 58 -21.82 5.62 -1.59
CA ALA A 58 -22.52 4.94 -2.68
C ALA A 58 -21.54 4.13 -3.53
N GLY A 59 -22.09 3.23 -4.36
CA GLY A 59 -21.34 2.42 -5.31
C GLY A 59 -21.12 0.99 -4.84
N GLU A 60 -20.28 0.28 -5.56
CA GLU A 60 -20.09 -1.15 -5.39
C GLU A 60 -18.60 -1.53 -5.43
N LEU A 61 -18.22 -2.49 -4.60
CA LEU A 61 -16.89 -3.05 -4.55
C LEU A 61 -16.96 -4.56 -4.80
N TYR A 62 -16.03 -5.04 -5.63
CA TYR A 62 -15.95 -6.44 -6.03
C TYR A 62 -14.56 -6.99 -5.73
N TYR A 63 -14.49 -8.23 -5.28
CA TYR A 63 -13.28 -9.03 -5.17
C TYR A 63 -13.42 -10.28 -6.03
N GLU A 64 -12.50 -10.49 -6.97
CA GLU A 64 -12.55 -11.61 -7.94
C GLU A 64 -13.93 -11.75 -8.62
N GLY A 65 -14.53 -10.62 -9.00
CA GLY A 65 -15.84 -10.56 -9.68
C GLY A 65 -17.04 -10.78 -8.75
N LYS A 66 -16.83 -11.04 -7.43
CA LYS A 66 -17.91 -11.18 -6.45
C LYS A 66 -18.11 -9.86 -5.71
N LYS A 67 -19.36 -9.37 -5.68
CA LYS A 67 -19.71 -8.18 -4.91
C LYS A 67 -19.44 -8.38 -3.42
N ILE A 68 -18.80 -7.41 -2.78
CA ILE A 68 -18.53 -7.37 -1.34
C ILE A 68 -19.59 -6.52 -0.66
N ASP A 69 -20.17 -7.05 0.40
CA ASP A 69 -20.89 -6.24 1.39
C ASP A 69 -19.86 -5.49 2.25
N THR A 70 -19.66 -4.20 1.98
CA THR A 70 -18.66 -3.36 2.68
C THR A 70 -18.99 -3.18 4.16
N ASN A 71 -20.25 -3.42 4.60
CA ASN A 71 -20.67 -3.43 5.99
C ASN A 71 -20.27 -4.72 6.72
N LYS A 72 -20.15 -5.84 5.98
CA LYS A 72 -19.88 -7.17 6.54
C LYS A 72 -18.78 -7.89 5.77
N VAL A 73 -17.63 -7.24 5.65
CA VAL A 73 -16.47 -7.85 4.97
C VAL A 73 -16.05 -9.12 5.70
N PRO A 74 -16.08 -10.31 5.04
CA PRO A 74 -15.69 -11.56 5.66
C PRO A 74 -14.25 -11.52 6.21
N LEU A 75 -14.04 -12.11 7.39
CA LEU A 75 -12.71 -12.17 8.02
C LEU A 75 -11.68 -12.84 7.09
N GLU A 76 -12.09 -13.86 6.36
CA GLU A 76 -11.23 -14.56 5.38
C GLU A 76 -10.70 -13.61 4.30
N LEU A 77 -11.54 -12.68 3.83
CA LEU A 77 -11.13 -11.67 2.86
C LEU A 77 -10.19 -10.64 3.49
N ARG A 78 -10.51 -10.15 4.69
CA ARG A 78 -9.63 -9.21 5.43
C ARG A 78 -8.24 -9.79 5.69
N ARG A 79 -8.13 -11.12 5.86
CA ARG A 79 -6.85 -11.82 6.07
C ARG A 79 -5.99 -11.92 4.82
N LYS A 80 -6.56 -11.73 3.63
CA LYS A 80 -5.85 -11.73 2.36
C LYS A 80 -5.16 -10.41 2.06
N TRP A 81 -5.49 -9.36 2.80
CA TRP A 81 -4.98 -8.02 2.59
C TRP A 81 -4.12 -7.55 3.77
N ALA A 82 -3.13 -6.72 3.46
CA ALA A 82 -2.35 -6.00 4.47
C ALA A 82 -2.21 -4.54 4.07
N ILE A 83 -2.05 -3.68 5.06
CA ILE A 83 -1.81 -2.25 4.85
C ILE A 83 -0.64 -1.79 5.70
N VAL A 84 0.24 -1.03 5.07
CA VAL A 84 1.32 -0.28 5.71
C VAL A 84 0.97 1.19 5.61
N LEU A 85 0.70 1.82 6.74
CA LEU A 85 0.35 3.23 6.84
C LEU A 85 1.61 4.09 6.89
N GLN A 86 1.49 5.37 6.55
CA GLN A 86 2.55 6.37 6.57
C GLN A 86 3.28 6.41 7.93
N GLN A 87 2.54 6.36 9.04
CA GLN A 87 3.13 6.26 10.37
C GLN A 87 3.41 4.81 10.74
N SER A 88 4.66 4.52 11.08
CA SER A 88 5.07 3.21 11.59
C SER A 88 4.57 3.00 13.01
N LEU A 89 3.42 2.33 13.14
CA LEU A 89 2.85 1.97 14.45
C LEU A 89 3.57 0.73 14.99
N ILE A 90 4.61 0.91 15.79
CA ILE A 90 5.35 -0.16 16.43
C ILE A 90 4.78 -0.40 17.85
N PHE A 91 4.51 -1.66 18.17
CA PHE A 91 4.04 -2.05 19.51
C PHE A 91 5.19 -2.00 20.52
N ASP A 92 4.86 -1.78 21.80
CA ASP A 92 5.81 -1.85 22.92
C ASP A 92 6.20 -3.30 23.21
N ASN A 93 7.02 -3.85 22.31
CA ASN A 93 7.57 -5.19 22.32
C ASN A 93 8.88 -5.22 21.56
N ASP A 94 9.62 -6.33 21.62
CA ASP A 94 10.76 -6.54 20.73
C ASP A 94 10.35 -6.69 19.26
N VAL A 95 11.31 -6.57 18.36
CA VAL A 95 11.09 -6.64 16.90
C VAL A 95 10.48 -7.98 16.49
N PHE A 96 10.98 -9.09 17.05
CA PHE A 96 10.44 -10.42 16.74
C PHE A 96 8.94 -10.50 17.08
N GLN A 97 8.55 -10.03 18.26
CA GLN A 97 7.16 -10.04 18.72
C GLN A 97 6.28 -9.11 17.90
N ASN A 98 6.81 -7.94 17.48
CA ASN A 98 6.11 -7.03 16.58
C ASN A 98 5.75 -7.71 15.25
N ILE A 99 6.67 -8.44 14.65
CA ILE A 99 6.43 -9.14 13.38
C ILE A 99 5.48 -10.33 13.60
N ALA A 100 5.68 -11.08 14.69
CA ALA A 100 4.91 -12.29 15.00
C ALA A 100 3.43 -12.04 15.34
N VAL A 101 3.04 -10.81 15.70
CA VAL A 101 1.73 -10.53 16.30
C VAL A 101 0.55 -10.99 15.43
N GLY A 102 0.59 -10.73 14.13
CA GLY A 102 -0.47 -11.11 13.19
C GLY A 102 -0.62 -12.63 13.05
N LEU A 103 0.49 -13.36 13.03
CA LEU A 103 0.50 -14.83 13.00
C LEU A 103 -0.05 -15.43 14.30
N LYS A 104 0.27 -14.82 15.46
CA LYS A 104 -0.29 -15.24 16.76
C LYS A 104 -1.80 -15.05 16.81
N ILE A 105 -2.32 -13.91 16.35
CA ILE A 105 -3.76 -13.63 16.24
C ILE A 105 -4.44 -14.67 15.35
N ARG A 106 -3.76 -15.10 14.28
CA ARG A 106 -4.24 -16.15 13.36
C ARG A 106 -4.08 -17.56 13.96
N LYS A 107 -3.55 -17.71 15.19
CA LYS A 107 -3.30 -18.98 15.88
C LYS A 107 -2.36 -19.93 15.13
N VAL A 108 -1.39 -19.37 14.40
CA VAL A 108 -0.36 -20.16 13.71
C VAL A 108 0.54 -20.86 14.74
N PRO A 109 0.95 -22.13 14.53
CA PRO A 109 1.84 -22.86 15.44
C PRO A 109 3.19 -22.15 15.67
N LYS A 110 3.71 -22.17 16.91
CA LYS A 110 4.95 -21.48 17.29
C LYS A 110 6.16 -21.79 16.39
N PRO A 111 6.43 -23.06 15.96
CA PRO A 111 7.55 -23.35 15.07
C PRO A 111 7.44 -22.62 13.72
N ILE A 112 6.22 -22.59 13.13
CA ILE A 112 5.95 -21.91 11.85
C ILE A 112 6.07 -20.39 12.01
N ILE A 113 5.62 -19.84 13.16
CA ILE A 113 5.81 -18.41 13.46
C ILE A 113 7.30 -18.07 13.44
N LYS A 114 8.12 -18.87 14.14
CA LYS A 114 9.57 -18.65 14.21
C LYS A 114 10.20 -18.62 12.82
N GLU A 115 9.94 -19.66 12.02
CA GLU A 115 10.45 -19.80 10.65
C GLU A 115 10.08 -18.60 9.78
N LYS A 116 8.78 -18.24 9.73
CA LYS A 116 8.30 -17.13 8.90
C LYS A 116 8.86 -15.78 9.35
N VAL A 117 8.93 -15.53 10.66
CA VAL A 117 9.47 -14.27 11.19
C VAL A 117 10.96 -14.16 10.89
N GLU A 118 11.75 -15.21 11.11
CA GLU A 118 13.19 -15.23 10.81
C GLU A 118 13.44 -15.00 9.32
N TYR A 119 12.67 -15.66 8.44
CA TYR A 119 12.73 -15.45 6.98
C TYR A 119 12.51 -13.98 6.59
N TRP A 120 11.44 -13.34 7.08
CA TRP A 120 11.15 -11.96 6.72
C TRP A 120 12.11 -10.95 7.36
N MET A 121 12.64 -11.27 8.54
CA MET A 121 13.71 -10.47 9.15
C MET A 121 15.00 -10.50 8.33
N GLU A 122 15.35 -11.65 7.76
CA GLU A 122 16.50 -11.80 6.86
C GLU A 122 16.29 -11.02 5.56
N LYS A 123 15.15 -11.24 4.89
CA LYS A 123 14.78 -10.53 3.64
C LYS A 123 14.83 -9.02 3.79
N LEU A 124 14.41 -8.49 4.92
CA LEU A 124 14.42 -7.05 5.21
C LEU A 124 15.67 -6.58 5.97
N LYS A 125 16.67 -7.45 6.15
CA LYS A 125 17.98 -7.12 6.74
C LYS A 125 17.90 -6.57 8.18
N ILE A 126 16.97 -7.09 8.98
CA ILE A 126 16.72 -6.69 10.37
C ILE A 126 16.91 -7.83 11.39
N SER A 127 17.53 -8.95 11.02
CA SER A 127 17.75 -10.11 11.91
C SER A 127 18.53 -9.73 13.18
N HIS A 128 19.47 -8.80 13.06
CA HIS A 128 20.27 -8.28 14.18
C HIS A 128 19.45 -7.48 15.21
N LEU A 129 18.22 -7.08 14.85
CA LEU A 129 17.32 -6.30 15.68
C LEU A 129 16.31 -7.14 16.46
N ALA A 130 16.34 -8.47 16.34
CA ALA A 130 15.27 -9.37 16.83
C ALA A 130 14.84 -9.09 18.28
N LYS A 131 15.78 -8.81 19.16
CA LYS A 131 15.57 -8.55 20.61
C LYS A 131 15.52 -7.07 20.95
N LYS A 132 15.69 -6.17 19.98
CA LYS A 132 15.68 -4.73 20.21
C LYS A 132 14.25 -4.27 20.46
N SER A 133 14.03 -3.41 21.46
CA SER A 133 12.72 -2.82 21.74
C SER A 133 12.28 -1.92 20.57
N GLY A 134 11.00 -1.96 20.23
CA GLY A 134 10.41 -1.15 19.18
C GLY A 134 10.66 0.35 19.36
N HIS A 135 10.72 0.84 20.58
CA HIS A 135 10.99 2.26 20.88
C HIS A 135 12.43 2.71 20.61
N GLN A 136 13.35 1.78 20.42
CA GLN A 136 14.77 2.06 20.17
C GLN A 136 15.14 2.06 18.70
N LEU A 137 14.15 1.81 17.81
CA LEU A 137 14.38 1.72 16.38
C LEU A 137 14.55 3.11 15.76
N SER A 138 15.50 3.23 14.82
CA SER A 138 15.52 4.35 13.90
C SER A 138 14.29 4.34 12.98
N GLY A 139 13.99 5.45 12.32
CA GLY A 139 12.86 5.52 11.37
C GLY A 139 12.92 4.45 10.27
N GLY A 140 14.10 4.23 9.69
CA GLY A 140 14.31 3.20 8.67
C GLY A 140 14.17 1.77 9.22
N GLU A 141 14.69 1.49 10.44
CA GLU A 141 14.50 0.20 11.10
C GLU A 141 13.03 -0.05 11.41
N ALA A 142 12.31 0.94 11.95
CA ALA A 142 10.88 0.86 12.24
C ALA A 142 10.07 0.59 10.96
N GLN A 143 10.41 1.23 9.85
CA GLN A 143 9.73 1.00 8.58
C GLN A 143 9.98 -0.40 8.02
N ARG A 144 11.22 -0.94 8.14
CA ARG A 144 11.51 -2.34 7.79
C ARG A 144 10.72 -3.33 8.65
N VAL A 145 10.59 -3.07 9.95
CA VAL A 145 9.76 -3.89 10.85
C VAL A 145 8.28 -3.81 10.46
N ASN A 146 7.79 -2.63 10.09
CA ASN A 146 6.41 -2.44 9.64
C ASN A 146 6.11 -3.21 8.36
N LEU A 147 7.02 -3.18 7.38
CA LEU A 147 6.93 -3.99 6.17
C LEU A 147 6.99 -5.50 6.48
N ALA A 148 7.93 -5.94 7.34
CA ALA A 148 8.02 -7.35 7.76
C ALA A 148 6.72 -7.83 8.40
N ARG A 149 6.10 -7.01 9.24
CA ARG A 149 4.83 -7.31 9.90
C ARG A 149 3.67 -7.49 8.92
N ALA A 150 3.66 -6.76 7.82
CA ALA A 150 2.66 -6.91 6.76
C ALA A 150 2.95 -8.14 5.90
N LEU A 151 4.20 -8.32 5.46
CA LEU A 151 4.62 -9.36 4.53
C LEU A 151 4.63 -10.76 5.15
N VAL A 152 4.88 -10.90 6.46
CA VAL A 152 4.85 -12.20 7.17
C VAL A 152 3.49 -12.88 7.12
N LEU A 153 2.44 -12.11 6.85
CA LEU A 153 1.06 -12.61 6.70
C LEU A 153 0.79 -13.16 5.30
N GLU A 154 1.75 -13.04 4.37
CA GLU A 154 1.65 -13.48 2.98
C GLU A 154 0.36 -12.97 2.30
N PRO A 155 0.15 -11.64 2.26
CA PRO A 155 -1.07 -11.08 1.71
C PRO A 155 -1.15 -11.27 0.19
N GLU A 156 -2.36 -11.43 -0.36
CA GLU A 156 -2.60 -11.36 -1.81
C GLU A 156 -2.53 -9.91 -2.32
N LEU A 157 -2.88 -8.95 -1.48
CA LEU A 157 -2.88 -7.52 -1.79
C LEU A 157 -2.27 -6.72 -0.63
N LEU A 158 -1.24 -5.96 -0.96
CA LEU A 158 -0.53 -5.08 -0.01
C LEU A 158 -0.75 -3.62 -0.41
N PHE A 159 -1.33 -2.86 0.50
CA PHE A 159 -1.45 -1.41 0.37
C PHE A 159 -0.30 -0.74 1.10
N LEU A 160 0.35 0.21 0.44
CA LEU A 160 1.47 1.01 0.96
C LEU A 160 1.09 2.49 0.85
N ASP A 161 0.78 3.12 1.97
CA ASP A 161 0.40 4.54 2.02
C ASP A 161 1.59 5.38 2.46
N GLU A 162 2.30 6.00 1.50
CA GLU A 162 3.51 6.82 1.66
C GLU A 162 4.59 6.16 2.54
N PRO A 163 4.98 4.90 2.28
CA PRO A 163 5.80 4.10 3.20
C PRO A 163 7.23 4.61 3.35
N PHE A 164 7.68 5.55 2.52
CA PHE A 164 9.06 6.03 2.50
C PHE A 164 9.20 7.51 2.88
N SER A 165 8.10 8.20 3.17
CA SER A 165 8.06 9.66 3.36
C SER A 165 8.89 10.17 4.54
N ALA A 166 9.05 9.36 5.59
CA ALA A 166 9.80 9.71 6.80
C ALA A 166 11.28 9.30 6.79
N LEU A 167 11.79 8.79 5.63
CA LEU A 167 13.14 8.26 5.53
C LEU A 167 14.10 9.27 4.90
N ASP A 168 15.35 9.30 5.38
CA ASP A 168 16.43 9.96 4.68
C ASP A 168 16.71 9.29 3.32
N TYR A 169 17.30 10.03 2.39
CA TYR A 169 17.47 9.57 1.01
C TYR A 169 18.26 8.25 0.87
N PRO A 170 19.42 8.04 1.54
CA PRO A 170 20.16 6.78 1.44
C PRO A 170 19.36 5.57 1.94
N THR A 171 18.70 5.72 3.09
CA THR A 171 17.85 4.66 3.70
C THR A 171 16.68 4.33 2.79
N LYS A 172 16.03 5.36 2.22
CA LYS A 172 14.94 5.21 1.27
C LYS A 172 15.36 4.41 0.04
N VAL A 173 16.45 4.80 -0.63
CA VAL A 173 16.95 4.11 -1.83
C VAL A 173 17.27 2.65 -1.54
N GLN A 174 17.90 2.36 -0.39
CA GLN A 174 18.22 0.98 -0.04
C GLN A 174 16.96 0.16 0.21
N LEU A 175 15.96 0.71 0.92
CA LEU A 175 14.70 0.02 1.21
C LEU A 175 13.88 -0.22 -0.06
N LEU A 176 13.85 0.74 -0.99
CA LEU A 176 13.21 0.59 -2.31
C LEU A 176 13.81 -0.57 -3.10
N LYS A 177 15.15 -0.67 -3.14
CA LYS A 177 15.84 -1.79 -3.81
C LYS A 177 15.51 -3.14 -3.17
N ASP A 178 15.54 -3.20 -1.84
CA ASP A 178 15.23 -4.42 -1.10
C ASP A 178 13.76 -4.84 -1.35
N LEU A 179 12.83 -3.88 -1.31
CA LEU A 179 11.42 -4.14 -1.57
C LEU A 179 11.20 -4.61 -3.02
N GLN A 180 11.82 -3.97 -4.02
CA GLN A 180 11.69 -4.39 -5.41
C GLN A 180 12.11 -5.85 -5.63
N VAL A 181 13.21 -6.29 -4.98
CA VAL A 181 13.64 -7.70 -5.05
C VAL A 181 12.56 -8.61 -4.45
N ILE A 182 12.07 -8.27 -3.26
CA ILE A 182 11.00 -9.04 -2.59
C ILE A 182 9.76 -9.14 -3.47
N LEU A 183 9.34 -8.03 -4.10
CA LEU A 183 8.15 -7.99 -4.94
C LEU A 183 8.27 -8.85 -6.20
N LYS A 184 9.46 -8.90 -6.80
CA LYS A 184 9.73 -9.77 -7.96
C LYS A 184 9.75 -11.25 -7.61
N GLU A 185 10.11 -11.60 -6.38
CA GLU A 185 10.13 -12.99 -5.89
C GLU A 185 8.76 -13.47 -5.42
N THR A 186 7.85 -12.54 -5.14
CA THR A 186 6.51 -12.84 -4.63
C THR A 186 5.44 -12.44 -5.65
N ASN A 187 4.31 -13.16 -5.65
CA ASN A 187 3.17 -12.82 -6.51
C ASN A 187 2.18 -11.88 -5.78
N ILE A 188 2.69 -10.96 -4.94
CA ILE A 188 1.86 -10.03 -4.19
C ILE A 188 1.42 -8.89 -5.11
N THR A 189 0.13 -8.63 -5.14
CA THR A 189 -0.41 -7.41 -5.77
C THR A 189 -0.15 -6.22 -4.86
N ILE A 190 0.27 -5.09 -5.43
CA ILE A 190 0.60 -3.89 -4.66
C ILE A 190 -0.19 -2.69 -5.13
N VAL A 191 -0.63 -1.88 -4.16
CA VAL A 191 -1.13 -0.52 -4.37
C VAL A 191 -0.26 0.41 -3.54
N LEU A 192 0.54 1.23 -4.21
CA LEU A 192 1.48 2.19 -3.60
C LEU A 192 0.97 3.61 -3.80
N ILE A 193 0.70 4.32 -2.70
CA ILE A 193 0.59 5.79 -2.73
C ILE A 193 1.97 6.38 -2.49
N SER A 194 2.38 7.27 -3.38
CA SER A 194 3.56 8.10 -3.18
C SER A 194 3.38 9.47 -3.86
N HIS A 195 4.05 10.47 -3.33
CA HIS A 195 4.22 11.78 -3.96
C HIS A 195 5.58 11.92 -4.66
N ASP A 196 6.46 10.92 -4.57
CA ASP A 196 7.78 10.89 -5.21
C ASP A 196 7.71 10.10 -6.54
N ILE A 197 7.90 10.80 -7.64
CA ILE A 197 7.93 10.23 -8.99
C ILE A 197 8.97 9.11 -9.11
N ASN A 198 10.11 9.22 -8.43
CA ASN A 198 11.18 8.21 -8.53
C ASN A 198 10.77 6.90 -7.85
N GLU A 199 10.04 6.97 -6.73
CA GLU A 199 9.47 5.79 -6.08
C GLU A 199 8.49 5.08 -7.02
N ILE A 200 7.59 5.84 -7.64
CA ILE A 200 6.61 5.34 -8.59
C ILE A 200 7.28 4.68 -9.80
N ARG A 201 8.21 5.38 -10.47
CA ARG A 201 8.96 4.84 -11.62
C ARG A 201 9.72 3.56 -11.28
N PHE A 202 10.22 3.46 -10.06
CA PHE A 202 11.06 2.33 -9.63
C PHE A 202 10.27 1.09 -9.25
N ILE A 203 9.06 1.26 -8.67
CA ILE A 203 8.27 0.16 -8.10
C ILE A 203 7.10 -0.24 -9.00
N THR A 204 6.45 0.70 -9.70
CA THR A 204 5.12 0.45 -10.28
C THR A 204 5.12 0.22 -11.79
N ASP A 205 4.27 -0.71 -12.23
CA ASP A 205 4.04 -1.03 -13.65
C ASP A 205 2.92 -0.15 -14.24
N ARG A 206 1.96 0.22 -13.40
CA ARG A 206 0.77 0.99 -13.77
C ARG A 206 0.56 2.13 -12.77
N LEU A 207 0.11 3.28 -13.26
CA LEU A 207 -0.07 4.50 -12.48
C LEU A 207 -1.47 5.06 -12.68
N ALA A 208 -2.11 5.43 -11.56
CA ALA A 208 -3.34 6.21 -11.53
C ALA A 208 -3.08 7.59 -10.95
N ILE A 209 -3.59 8.62 -11.62
CA ILE A 209 -3.52 10.02 -11.15
C ILE A 209 -4.89 10.41 -10.62
N VAL A 210 -4.93 10.77 -9.34
CA VAL A 210 -6.15 11.20 -8.63
C VAL A 210 -6.10 12.71 -8.43
N VAL A 211 -7.13 13.43 -8.91
CA VAL A 211 -7.27 14.88 -8.74
C VAL A 211 -8.72 15.20 -8.37
N ASN A 212 -8.93 15.96 -7.31
CA ASN A 212 -10.25 16.36 -6.83
C ASN A 212 -11.24 15.20 -6.64
N GLY A 213 -10.76 14.09 -6.12
CA GLY A 213 -11.59 12.90 -5.85
C GLY A 213 -11.87 12.02 -7.05
N GLU A 214 -11.32 12.33 -8.21
CA GLU A 214 -11.54 11.57 -9.44
C GLU A 214 -10.24 10.99 -10.00
N ILE A 215 -10.31 9.86 -10.71
CA ILE A 215 -9.18 9.30 -11.45
C ILE A 215 -9.13 9.98 -12.82
N LYS A 216 -8.13 10.84 -13.02
CA LYS A 216 -8.01 11.64 -14.26
C LYS A 216 -7.20 10.94 -15.34
N GLN A 217 -6.29 10.04 -14.96
CA GLN A 217 -5.54 9.23 -15.90
C GLN A 217 -5.12 7.92 -15.25
N VAL A 218 -5.14 6.84 -16.00
CA VAL A 218 -4.63 5.54 -15.57
C VAL A 218 -4.05 4.79 -16.78
N GLY A 219 -2.87 4.20 -16.61
CA GLY A 219 -2.20 3.45 -17.68
C GLY A 219 -0.84 2.93 -17.24
N PRO A 220 -0.03 2.34 -18.14
CA PRO A 220 1.36 2.00 -17.86
C PRO A 220 2.10 3.20 -17.28
N THR A 221 2.92 2.99 -16.24
CA THR A 221 3.59 4.08 -15.52
C THR A 221 4.41 4.99 -16.45
N THR A 222 5.14 4.39 -17.38
CA THR A 222 5.93 5.13 -18.37
C THR A 222 5.05 5.99 -19.27
N GLU A 223 3.95 5.42 -19.77
CA GLU A 223 3.03 6.14 -20.66
C GLU A 223 2.35 7.33 -19.96
N VAL A 224 1.86 7.14 -18.73
CA VAL A 224 1.21 8.21 -17.95
C VAL A 224 2.18 9.36 -17.66
N LEU A 225 3.47 9.05 -17.43
CA LEU A 225 4.49 10.06 -17.13
C LEU A 225 5.08 10.73 -18.38
N GLU A 226 5.09 10.05 -19.54
CA GLU A 226 5.64 10.59 -20.79
C GLU A 226 4.58 11.27 -21.66
N ASN A 227 3.33 10.80 -21.57
CA ASN A 227 2.17 11.33 -22.29
C ASN A 227 1.05 11.75 -21.32
N PRO A 228 1.32 12.69 -20.40
CA PRO A 228 0.34 13.14 -19.43
C PRO A 228 -0.80 13.89 -20.11
N ASN A 229 -2.04 13.63 -19.68
CA ASN A 229 -3.16 14.49 -20.06
C ASN A 229 -3.06 15.85 -19.34
N GLU A 230 -3.97 16.78 -19.65
CA GLU A 230 -3.96 18.14 -19.09
C GLU A 230 -3.89 18.18 -17.55
N TYR A 231 -4.68 17.35 -16.88
CA TYR A 231 -4.70 17.27 -15.40
C TYR A 231 -3.39 16.71 -14.83
N THR A 232 -2.88 15.65 -15.44
CA THR A 232 -1.62 15.01 -15.05
C THR A 232 -0.46 15.94 -15.30
N GLN A 233 -0.41 16.62 -16.45
CA GLN A 233 0.63 17.57 -16.81
C GLN A 233 0.70 18.72 -15.79
N LYS A 234 -0.46 19.29 -15.43
CA LYS A 234 -0.54 20.33 -14.41
C LYS A 234 0.03 19.85 -13.08
N PHE A 235 -0.41 18.67 -12.61
CA PHE A 235 0.08 18.07 -11.37
C PHE A 235 1.60 17.82 -11.40
N LEU A 236 2.14 17.29 -12.50
CA LEU A 236 3.58 17.04 -12.65
C LEU A 236 4.40 18.33 -12.68
N ASN A 237 3.90 19.39 -13.32
CA ASN A 237 4.55 20.71 -13.33
C ASN A 237 4.61 21.29 -11.90
N ASP A 238 3.54 21.18 -11.12
CA ASP A 238 3.51 21.65 -9.74
C ASP A 238 4.53 20.92 -8.86
N LEU A 239 4.78 19.62 -9.12
CA LEU A 239 5.81 18.84 -8.41
C LEU A 239 7.25 19.29 -8.79
N THR A 240 7.48 19.64 -10.05
CA THR A 240 8.82 20.05 -10.53
C THR A 240 9.20 21.47 -10.14
N LEU A 241 8.23 22.32 -9.80
CA LEU A 241 8.51 23.70 -9.31
C LEU A 241 9.01 23.72 -7.86
N ILE A 242 8.93 22.60 -7.13
CA ILE A 242 9.30 22.49 -5.70
C ILE A 242 10.67 21.80 -5.55
N LEU A 243 11.24 21.26 -6.61
CA LEU A 243 12.57 20.63 -6.69
C LEU A 243 13.59 21.58 -7.30
#